data_d35d3024eab2a4671f999c2fecb36c88
#
_entry.id   d35d3024eab2a4671f999c2fecb36c88
#
_cell.length_a   1.000
_cell.length_b   1.000
_cell.length_c   1.000
_cell.angle_alpha   90.00
_cell.angle_beta   90.00
_cell.angle_gamma   90.00
#
_symmetry.space_group_name_H-M   'P 1'
#
loop_
_entity.id
_entity.type
_entity.pdbx_description
1 polymer ?
#
loop_
_entity_poly.entity_id
_entity_poly.type
_entity_poly.pdbx_seq_one_letter_code
_entity_poly.pdbx_strand_id
1 'polypeptide(L)'
;LRYHGGGQIVSQLKSDGFIESCAIEQAETFRAGLLFAKTEGIIPAPESTHAIAATIREALKAREAGKSEVLLFNLSGHGMLDMTSYEEYI
;
A
#
# COMPACT_ATOMS: atom_id res chain seq x y z
N LEU A 1 -8.19 -2.65 10.00
CA LEU A 1 -8.91 -2.30 8.78
C LEU A 1 -10.28 -2.99 8.72
N ARG A 2 -11.23 -2.36 8.03
CA ARG A 2 -12.64 -2.82 8.00
C ARG A 2 -12.89 -4.03 7.12
N TYR A 3 -12.20 -4.08 5.98
CA TYR A 3 -12.50 -5.05 4.93
C TYR A 3 -11.43 -6.13 4.89
N HIS A 4 -11.87 -7.39 4.94
CA HIS A 4 -11.01 -8.55 4.92
C HIS A 4 -11.46 -9.51 3.81
N GLY A 5 -10.51 -10.22 3.24
CA GLY A 5 -10.75 -11.18 2.18
C GLY A 5 -10.31 -10.67 0.82
N GLY A 6 -10.24 -11.56 -0.11
CA GLY A 6 -9.82 -11.27 -1.48
C GLY A 6 -10.92 -11.61 -2.48
N GLY A 7 -10.85 -10.97 -3.64
CA GLY A 7 -11.72 -11.33 -4.77
C GLY A 7 -11.38 -12.71 -5.30
N GLN A 8 -12.38 -13.41 -5.82
CA GLN A 8 -12.18 -14.77 -6.35
C GLN A 8 -11.18 -14.82 -7.51
N ILE A 9 -11.28 -13.87 -8.44
CA ILE A 9 -10.37 -13.80 -9.59
C ILE A 9 -8.94 -13.51 -9.14
N VAL A 10 -8.75 -12.58 -8.21
CA VAL A 10 -7.43 -12.24 -7.68
C VAL A 10 -6.82 -13.44 -6.95
N SER A 11 -7.60 -14.12 -6.11
CA SER A 11 -7.14 -15.31 -5.41
C SER A 11 -6.75 -16.42 -6.36
N GLN A 12 -7.50 -16.61 -7.45
CA GLN A 12 -7.20 -17.59 -8.49
C GLN A 12 -5.90 -17.25 -9.23
N LEU A 13 -5.69 -15.99 -9.58
CA LEU A 13 -4.46 -15.55 -10.23
C LEU A 13 -3.23 -15.80 -9.37
N LYS A 14 -3.34 -15.58 -8.07
CA LYS A 14 -2.28 -15.89 -7.13
C LYS A 14 -2.01 -17.38 -7.07
N SER A 15 -3.07 -18.18 -6.93
CA SER A 15 -2.97 -19.63 -6.88
C SER A 15 -2.32 -20.22 -8.12
N ASP A 16 -2.60 -19.65 -9.29
CA ASP A 16 -2.05 -20.07 -10.57
C ASP A 16 -0.65 -19.49 -10.87
N GLY A 17 -0.11 -18.67 -9.98
CA GLY A 17 1.23 -18.11 -10.12
C GLY A 17 1.36 -16.92 -11.06
N PHE A 18 0.25 -16.32 -11.49
CA PHE A 18 0.28 -15.12 -12.34
C PHE A 18 0.61 -13.84 -11.58
N ILE A 19 0.32 -13.82 -10.29
CA ILE A 19 0.64 -12.69 -9.41
C ILE A 19 1.24 -13.20 -8.10
N GLU A 20 1.96 -12.32 -7.45
CA GLU A 20 2.52 -12.58 -6.12
C GLU A 20 1.81 -11.72 -5.08
N SER A 21 1.84 -12.15 -3.83
CA SER A 21 1.30 -11.37 -2.73
C SER A 21 2.37 -11.16 -1.66
N CYS A 22 2.25 -10.07 -0.93
CA CYS A 22 3.09 -9.82 0.23
C CYS A 22 2.23 -9.31 1.39
N ALA A 23 2.70 -9.54 2.61
CA ALA A 23 2.05 -9.05 3.81
C ALA A 23 2.84 -7.87 4.36
N ILE A 24 2.13 -6.83 4.77
CA ILE A 24 2.74 -5.63 5.34
C ILE A 24 2.01 -5.31 6.64
N GLU A 25 2.75 -5.08 7.71
CA GLU A 25 2.18 -4.76 9.00
C GLU A 25 1.45 -3.42 8.98
N GLN A 26 0.37 -3.33 9.76
CA GLN A 26 -0.49 -2.16 9.80
C GLN A 26 0.28 -0.88 10.20
N ALA A 27 1.19 -0.97 11.16
CA ALA A 27 2.00 0.18 11.55
C ALA A 27 2.83 0.72 10.39
N GLU A 28 3.40 -0.15 9.58
CA GLU A 28 4.17 0.26 8.40
C GLU A 28 3.27 0.89 7.34
N THR A 29 2.07 0.36 7.13
CA THR A 29 1.14 0.93 6.15
C THR A 29 0.70 2.33 6.53
N PHE A 30 0.41 2.58 7.81
CA PHE A 30 0.03 3.92 8.26
C PHE A 30 1.19 4.90 8.19
N ARG A 31 2.41 4.47 8.50
CA ARG A 31 3.59 5.34 8.32
C ARG A 31 3.78 5.72 6.86
N ALA A 32 3.60 4.77 5.94
CA ALA A 32 3.68 5.04 4.50
C ALA A 32 2.59 6.00 4.06
N GLY A 33 1.36 5.84 4.57
CA GLY A 33 0.25 6.73 4.27
C GLY A 33 0.49 8.15 4.75
N LEU A 34 1.02 8.31 5.96
CA LEU A 34 1.37 9.63 6.50
C LEU A 34 2.48 10.29 5.69
N LEU A 35 3.50 9.54 5.30
CA LEU A 35 4.56 10.04 4.44
C LEU A 35 4.01 10.49 3.09
N PHE A 36 3.14 9.70 2.49
CA PHE A 36 2.50 10.01 1.21
C PHE A 36 1.67 11.29 1.31
N ALA A 37 0.85 11.42 2.36
CA ALA A 37 0.04 12.62 2.59
C ALA A 37 0.93 13.85 2.74
N LYS A 38 2.04 13.72 3.44
CA LYS A 38 2.97 14.82 3.68
C LYS A 38 3.70 15.25 2.41
N THR A 39 4.07 14.31 1.55
CA THR A 39 4.85 14.59 0.33
C THR A 39 3.98 14.94 -0.87
N GLU A 40 2.81 14.31 -1.00
CA GLU A 40 1.95 14.45 -2.17
C GLU A 40 0.70 15.29 -1.92
N GLY A 41 0.39 15.63 -0.67
CA GLY A 41 -0.79 16.42 -0.33
C GLY A 41 -2.11 15.68 -0.48
N ILE A 42 -2.07 14.36 -0.59
CA ILE A 42 -3.24 13.49 -0.72
C ILE A 42 -3.29 12.55 0.47
N ILE A 43 -4.44 12.49 1.15
CA ILE A 43 -4.63 11.54 2.25
C ILE A 43 -5.17 10.23 1.66
N PRO A 44 -4.37 9.16 1.61
CA PRO A 44 -4.82 7.90 1.02
C PRO A 44 -5.77 7.16 1.96
N ALA A 45 -6.68 6.36 1.39
CA ALA A 45 -7.45 5.43 2.20
C ALA A 45 -6.49 4.43 2.89
N PRO A 46 -6.77 4.00 4.14
CA PRO A 46 -5.88 3.06 4.82
C PRO A 46 -5.59 1.78 4.03
N GLU A 47 -6.57 1.28 3.30
CA GLU A 47 -6.40 0.10 2.45
C GLU A 47 -5.37 0.33 1.33
N SER A 48 -5.33 1.52 0.76
CA SER A 48 -4.37 1.89 -0.29
C SER A 48 -2.95 2.06 0.24
N THR A 49 -2.78 2.25 1.55
CA THR A 49 -1.45 2.40 2.16
C THR A 49 -0.62 1.12 2.05
N HIS A 50 -1.26 -0.04 1.91
CA HIS A 50 -0.55 -1.29 1.65
C HIS A 50 0.21 -1.21 0.31
N ALA A 51 -0.44 -0.71 -0.74
CA ALA A 51 0.21 -0.52 -2.04
C ALA A 51 1.32 0.51 -1.96
N ILE A 52 1.13 1.60 -1.21
CA ILE A 52 2.15 2.63 -1.02
C ILE A 52 3.36 2.04 -0.28
N ALA A 53 3.15 1.30 0.79
CA ALA A 53 4.23 0.68 1.55
C ALA A 53 5.00 -0.33 0.71
N ALA A 54 4.30 -1.17 -0.07
CA ALA A 54 4.93 -2.12 -0.98
C ALA A 54 5.76 -1.40 -2.05
N THR A 55 5.24 -0.28 -2.59
CA THR A 55 5.95 0.54 -3.57
C THR A 55 7.24 1.11 -2.99
N ILE A 56 7.20 1.60 -1.75
CA ILE A 56 8.40 2.10 -1.06
C ILE A 56 9.43 0.98 -0.91
N ARG A 57 9.01 -0.23 -0.50
CA ARG A 57 9.90 -1.39 -0.39
C ARG A 57 10.57 -1.72 -1.72
N GLU A 58 9.80 -1.75 -2.81
CA GLU A 58 10.34 -2.05 -4.12
C GLU A 58 11.28 -0.95 -4.63
N ALA A 59 10.96 0.32 -4.34
CA ALA A 59 11.83 1.44 -4.69
C ALA A 59 13.18 1.35 -3.96
N LEU A 60 13.17 0.98 -2.68
CA LEU A 60 14.40 0.78 -1.91
C LEU A 60 15.22 -0.39 -2.42
N LYS A 61 14.58 -1.49 -2.81
CA LYS A 61 15.26 -2.64 -3.43
C LYS A 61 15.91 -2.24 -4.76
N ALA A 62 15.21 -1.49 -5.60
CA ALA A 62 15.76 -1.01 -6.87
C ALA A 62 16.96 -0.10 -6.64
N ARG A 63 16.88 0.79 -5.65
CA ARG A 63 17.98 1.68 -5.27
C ARG A 63 19.21 0.90 -4.83
N GLU A 64 19.03 -0.10 -3.97
CA GLU A 64 20.13 -0.95 -3.48
C GLU A 64 20.77 -1.75 -4.62
N ALA A 65 19.97 -2.19 -5.59
CA ALA A 65 20.44 -2.92 -6.75
C ALA A 65 21.03 -2.03 -7.84
N GLY A 66 20.96 -0.69 -7.67
CA GLY A 66 21.42 0.27 -8.67
C GLY A 66 20.57 0.27 -9.94
N LYS A 67 19.32 -0.16 -9.85
CA LYS A 67 18.41 -0.23 -10.99
C LYS A 67 17.45 0.95 -11.02
N SER A 68 17.09 1.37 -12.24
CA SER A 68 16.02 2.33 -12.45
C SER A 68 14.77 1.56 -12.88
N GLU A 69 13.69 1.67 -12.11
CA GLU A 69 12.44 0.95 -12.37
C GLU A 69 11.26 1.92 -12.33
N VAL A 70 10.22 1.60 -13.10
CA VAL A 70 8.93 2.29 -13.03
C VAL A 70 8.01 1.46 -12.15
N LEU A 71 7.49 2.07 -11.08
CA LEU A 71 6.60 1.43 -10.14
C LEU A 71 5.22 2.06 -10.23
N LEU A 72 4.21 1.25 -10.48
CA LEU A 72 2.82 1.68 -10.57
C LEU A 72 2.01 1.07 -9.46
N PHE A 73 1.23 1.89 -8.76
CA PHE A 73 0.29 1.38 -7.76
C PHE A 73 -1.07 2.05 -7.93
N ASN A 74 -2.11 1.36 -7.50
CA ASN A 74 -3.47 1.90 -7.51
C ASN A 74 -3.72 2.70 -6.24
N LEU A 75 -4.29 3.89 -6.41
CA LEU A 75 -4.72 4.74 -5.31
C LEU A 75 -6.24 4.87 -5.37
N SER A 76 -6.94 4.02 -4.64
CA SER A 76 -8.40 3.99 -4.59
C SER A 76 -8.90 4.46 -3.23
N GLY A 77 -10.16 4.90 -3.18
CA GLY A 77 -10.78 5.37 -1.95
C GLY A 77 -10.31 6.78 -1.55
N HIS A 78 -10.64 7.17 -0.35
CA HIS A 78 -10.32 8.49 0.17
C HIS A 78 -10.05 8.41 1.67
N GLY A 79 -8.92 8.95 2.11
CA GLY A 79 -8.48 8.87 3.51
C GLY A 79 -9.32 9.69 4.49
N MET A 80 -10.05 10.69 4.01
CA MET A 80 -10.87 11.53 4.88
C MET A 80 -12.03 10.77 5.52
N LEU A 81 -12.44 9.64 4.95
CA LEU A 81 -13.47 8.79 5.55
C LEU A 81 -12.92 7.93 6.70
N ASP A 82 -11.60 7.83 6.84
CA ASP A 82 -10.93 6.96 7.78
C ASP A 82 -9.94 7.69 8.68
N MET A 83 -10.20 8.96 8.95
CA MET A 83 -9.30 9.80 9.78
C MET A 83 -9.10 9.23 11.18
N THR A 84 -10.11 8.58 11.75
CA THR A 84 -10.01 7.94 13.07
C THR A 84 -8.92 6.88 13.08
N SER A 85 -8.80 6.09 12.01
CA SER A 85 -7.74 5.08 11.89
C SER A 85 -6.36 5.71 11.86
N TYR A 86 -6.22 6.85 11.18
CA TYR A 86 -4.96 7.59 11.16
C TYR A 86 -4.61 8.19 12.52
N GLU A 87 -5.59 8.70 13.24
CA GLU A 87 -5.38 9.30 14.56
C GLU A 87 -4.73 8.33 15.55
N GLU A 88 -5.02 7.05 15.45
CA GLU A 88 -4.40 6.04 16.30
C GLU A 88 -2.89 5.92 16.11
N TYR A 89 -2.34 6.44 15.01
CA TYR A 89 -0.93 6.34 14.65
C TYR A 89 -0.20 7.69 14.63
N ILE A 90 -0.90 8.74 14.99
CA ILE A 90 -0.31 10.06 15.16
C ILE A 90 0.09 10.29 16.60
#